data_3cbe43c808c2423de83ac01e85c8764e
#
_entry.id   3cbe43c808c2423de83ac01e85c8764e
#
_cell.length_a   1.000
_cell.length_b   1.000
_cell.length_c   1.000
_cell.angle_alpha   90.00
_cell.angle_beta   90.00
_cell.angle_gamma   90.00
#
_symmetry.space_group_name_H-M   'P 1'
#
loop_
_entity.id
_entity.type
_entity.pdbx_description
1 polymer ?
#
loop_
_entity_poly.entity_id
_entity_poly.type
_entity_poly.pdbx_seq_one_letter_code
_entity_poly.pdbx_strand_id
1 'polypeptide(L)'
;KDWDTVVARIRANGDNPATLVFERDGQTLEKTVNTSVLARISLDDPDKTERVGFLGVTPEFETQRQGPVFVATEMWDLTVLSGKAILTLPVRMIEVGKAALGAERPNDGPIGVVGASRVAGELVTYDEPTLALGTQRLIGLLASLNLFLWLFNLIPLLPLDGGHIAGALWEGIRRGWARLRGKPDPGFVDVARMLPLAYGVGLVLMIMGVVLIYADIVNPVRLT
;
A
#
# COMPACT_ATOMS: atom_id res chain seq x y z
N LYS A 1 -28.04 -1.39 -3.60
CA LYS A 1 -27.42 -1.27 -4.95
C LYS A 1 -25.94 -1.00 -4.71
N ASP A 2 -25.10 -1.64 -5.50
CA ASP A 2 -23.67 -1.49 -5.45
C ASP A 2 -23.27 -0.06 -5.87
N TRP A 3 -22.40 0.59 -5.09
CA TRP A 3 -21.94 1.96 -5.34
C TRP A 3 -21.26 2.09 -6.71
N ASP A 4 -20.45 1.10 -7.10
CA ASP A 4 -19.77 1.11 -8.39
C ASP A 4 -20.73 1.18 -9.57
N THR A 5 -21.88 0.50 -9.46
CA THR A 5 -22.95 0.58 -10.47
C THR A 5 -23.55 2.01 -10.54
N VAL A 6 -23.69 2.69 -9.40
CA VAL A 6 -24.18 4.07 -9.35
C VAL A 6 -23.16 5.01 -9.99
N VAL A 7 -21.89 4.88 -9.65
CA VAL A 7 -20.80 5.67 -10.21
C VAL A 7 -20.73 5.49 -11.73
N ALA A 8 -20.76 4.24 -12.21
CA ALA A 8 -20.73 3.96 -13.65
C ALA A 8 -21.89 4.64 -14.40
N ARG A 9 -23.10 4.64 -13.83
CA ARG A 9 -24.27 5.33 -14.42
C ARG A 9 -24.12 6.84 -14.42
N ILE A 10 -23.61 7.43 -13.33
CA ILE A 10 -23.37 8.89 -13.28
C ILE A 10 -22.32 9.28 -14.32
N ARG A 11 -21.22 8.52 -14.43
CA ARG A 11 -20.18 8.79 -15.44
C ARG A 11 -20.70 8.69 -16.88
N ALA A 12 -21.54 7.70 -17.16
CA ALA A 12 -22.13 7.51 -18.50
C ALA A 12 -23.22 8.56 -18.85
N ASN A 13 -23.81 9.24 -17.85
CA ASN A 13 -24.89 10.19 -18.08
C ASN A 13 -24.45 11.47 -18.81
N GLY A 14 -23.19 11.82 -18.76
CA GLY A 14 -22.67 13.05 -19.39
C GLY A 14 -23.24 14.30 -18.74
N ASP A 15 -23.83 15.19 -19.53
CA ASP A 15 -24.44 16.46 -19.12
C ASP A 15 -26.00 16.39 -19.16
N ASN A 16 -26.55 15.22 -18.91
CA ASN A 16 -28.01 15.03 -18.95
C ASN A 16 -28.61 15.12 -17.55
N PRO A 17 -29.91 15.45 -17.44
CA PRO A 17 -30.59 15.35 -16.15
C PRO A 17 -30.70 13.91 -15.69
N ALA A 18 -30.42 13.71 -14.39
CA ALA A 18 -30.52 12.42 -13.71
C ALA A 18 -31.57 12.49 -12.60
N THR A 19 -32.47 11.55 -12.56
CA THR A 19 -33.44 11.41 -11.47
C THR A 19 -32.87 10.49 -10.40
N LEU A 20 -32.64 11.04 -9.23
CA LEU A 20 -32.16 10.33 -8.04
C LEU A 20 -33.33 9.97 -7.13
N VAL A 21 -33.39 8.70 -6.77
CA VAL A 21 -34.28 8.21 -5.73
C VAL A 21 -33.42 7.79 -4.54
N PHE A 22 -33.57 8.47 -3.42
CA PHE A 22 -32.77 8.23 -2.21
C PHE A 22 -33.66 8.30 -0.96
N GLU A 23 -33.21 7.68 0.10
CA GLU A 23 -33.87 7.70 1.41
C GLU A 23 -33.17 8.73 2.31
N ARG A 24 -33.95 9.57 2.97
CA ARG A 24 -33.50 10.53 3.98
C ARG A 24 -34.54 10.59 5.09
N ASP A 25 -34.10 10.40 6.34
CA ASP A 25 -34.96 10.42 7.54
C ASP A 25 -36.15 9.44 7.44
N GLY A 26 -35.92 8.25 6.84
CA GLY A 26 -36.93 7.21 6.63
C GLY A 26 -37.95 7.54 5.52
N GLN A 27 -37.75 8.63 4.75
CA GLN A 27 -38.61 8.99 3.63
C GLN A 27 -37.89 8.81 2.31
N THR A 28 -38.54 8.16 1.36
CA THR A 28 -38.06 8.06 -0.01
C THR A 28 -38.32 9.36 -0.73
N LEU A 29 -37.25 10.00 -1.18
CA LEU A 29 -37.30 11.27 -1.92
C LEU A 29 -36.83 11.03 -3.37
N GLU A 30 -37.48 11.73 -4.27
CA GLU A 30 -37.11 11.76 -5.69
C GLU A 30 -36.71 13.19 -6.08
N LYS A 31 -35.53 13.34 -6.67
CA LYS A 31 -35.03 14.64 -7.11
C LYS A 31 -34.32 14.51 -8.44
N THR A 32 -34.72 15.38 -9.40
CA THR A 32 -33.99 15.51 -10.66
C THR A 32 -32.88 16.55 -10.51
N VAL A 33 -31.66 16.18 -10.86
CA VAL A 33 -30.47 17.03 -10.82
C VAL A 33 -29.72 16.91 -12.13
N ASN A 34 -29.02 17.98 -12.53
CA ASN A 34 -28.16 17.94 -13.71
C ASN A 34 -26.76 17.46 -13.29
N THR A 35 -26.22 16.54 -14.06
CA THR A 35 -24.81 16.15 -13.96
C THR A 35 -23.95 17.17 -14.71
N SER A 36 -22.75 17.43 -14.24
CA SER A 36 -21.75 18.26 -14.93
C SER A 36 -20.72 17.36 -15.61
N VAL A 37 -20.17 17.76 -16.75
CA VAL A 37 -19.07 17.01 -17.39
C VAL A 37 -17.73 17.51 -16.87
N LEU A 38 -16.99 16.64 -16.19
CA LEU A 38 -15.64 16.92 -15.72
C LEU A 38 -14.63 15.94 -16.30
N ALA A 39 -13.39 16.39 -16.44
CA ALA A 39 -12.25 15.53 -16.77
C ALA A 39 -11.86 14.72 -15.51
N ARG A 40 -11.97 13.41 -15.58
CA ARG A 40 -11.64 12.47 -14.51
C ARG A 40 -10.80 11.32 -15.06
N ILE A 41 -9.97 10.76 -14.22
CA ILE A 41 -9.19 9.57 -14.56
C ILE A 41 -10.14 8.44 -14.98
N SER A 42 -9.81 7.73 -16.06
CA SER A 42 -10.57 6.57 -16.52
C SER A 42 -10.58 5.47 -15.45
N LEU A 43 -11.70 4.74 -15.34
CA LEU A 43 -11.77 3.59 -14.45
C LEU A 43 -11.02 2.36 -15.00
N ASP A 44 -10.85 2.31 -16.33
CA ASP A 44 -10.21 1.20 -17.03
C ASP A 44 -8.70 1.42 -17.26
N ASP A 45 -8.26 2.68 -17.27
CA ASP A 45 -6.89 3.06 -17.56
C ASP A 45 -6.49 4.30 -16.74
N PRO A 46 -5.73 4.11 -15.65
CA PRO A 46 -5.34 5.19 -14.72
C PRO A 46 -4.51 6.31 -15.39
N ASP A 47 -3.88 6.02 -16.53
CA ASP A 47 -3.05 6.99 -17.26
C ASP A 47 -3.87 7.85 -18.24
N LYS A 48 -5.17 7.57 -18.39
CA LYS A 48 -6.06 8.30 -19.27
C LYS A 48 -7.08 9.15 -18.51
N THR A 49 -7.30 10.36 -19.02
CA THR A 49 -8.35 11.25 -18.55
C THR A 49 -9.53 11.24 -19.53
N GLU A 50 -10.72 10.97 -19.02
CA GLU A 50 -11.98 10.96 -19.77
C GLU A 50 -12.91 12.08 -19.29
N ARG A 51 -13.69 12.62 -20.21
CA ARG A 51 -14.77 13.57 -19.88
C ARG A 51 -16.03 12.79 -19.53
N VAL A 52 -16.36 12.74 -18.25
CA VAL A 52 -17.47 11.93 -17.72
C VAL A 52 -18.43 12.77 -16.90
N GLY A 53 -19.67 12.30 -16.78
CA GLY A 53 -20.66 12.91 -15.92
C GLY A 53 -20.21 12.87 -14.45
N PHE A 54 -20.45 13.96 -13.73
CA PHE A 54 -20.13 14.14 -12.33
C PHE A 54 -21.31 14.76 -11.58
N LEU A 55 -21.60 14.24 -10.39
CA LEU A 55 -22.73 14.69 -9.58
C LEU A 55 -22.32 15.26 -8.22
N GLY A 56 -21.08 15.06 -7.78
CA GLY A 56 -20.61 15.56 -6.48
C GLY A 56 -21.27 14.87 -5.28
N VAL A 57 -21.65 13.60 -5.42
CA VAL A 57 -22.18 12.77 -4.34
C VAL A 57 -21.12 11.78 -3.88
N THR A 58 -20.99 11.60 -2.57
CA THR A 58 -20.10 10.63 -1.95
C THR A 58 -20.93 9.58 -1.22
N PRO A 59 -20.48 8.32 -1.16
CA PRO A 59 -21.17 7.31 -0.36
C PRO A 59 -21.01 7.64 1.12
N GLU A 60 -22.06 7.41 1.88
CA GLU A 60 -21.93 7.33 3.32
C GLU A 60 -21.40 5.95 3.69
N PHE A 61 -20.27 5.93 4.42
CA PHE A 61 -19.69 4.69 4.89
C PHE A 61 -20.26 4.33 6.26
N GLU A 62 -21.07 3.28 6.28
CA GLU A 62 -21.56 2.72 7.54
C GLU A 62 -20.48 1.80 8.14
N THR A 63 -20.15 2.04 9.40
CA THR A 63 -19.21 1.17 10.13
C THR A 63 -19.90 -0.14 10.48
N GLN A 64 -19.58 -1.21 9.76
CA GLN A 64 -20.06 -2.54 10.05
C GLN A 64 -19.08 -3.31 10.94
N ARG A 65 -19.58 -3.89 12.03
CA ARG A 65 -18.78 -4.80 12.87
C ARG A 65 -18.68 -6.15 12.16
N GLN A 66 -17.47 -6.49 11.76
CA GLN A 66 -17.16 -7.76 11.11
C GLN A 66 -16.69 -8.81 12.11
N GLY A 67 -16.93 -10.09 11.81
CA GLY A 67 -16.50 -11.19 12.65
C GLY A 67 -14.98 -11.47 12.53
N PRO A 68 -14.42 -12.28 13.47
CA PRO A 68 -12.97 -12.56 13.51
C PRO A 68 -12.48 -13.28 12.25
N VAL A 69 -13.31 -14.07 11.59
CA VAL A 69 -12.96 -14.76 10.34
C VAL A 69 -12.72 -13.76 9.22
N PHE A 70 -13.59 -12.74 9.09
CA PHE A 70 -13.42 -11.66 8.12
C PHE A 70 -12.09 -10.93 8.33
N VAL A 71 -11.80 -10.57 9.59
CA VAL A 71 -10.53 -9.90 9.94
C VAL A 71 -9.32 -10.75 9.56
N ALA A 72 -9.36 -12.06 9.84
CA ALA A 72 -8.27 -12.97 9.49
C ALA A 72 -8.07 -13.07 7.95
N THR A 73 -9.15 -13.09 7.18
CA THR A 73 -9.10 -13.12 5.70
C THR A 73 -8.49 -11.83 5.16
N GLU A 74 -8.97 -10.67 5.62
CA GLU A 74 -8.43 -9.36 5.21
C GLU A 74 -6.93 -9.22 5.57
N MET A 75 -6.54 -9.66 6.78
CA MET A 75 -5.13 -9.65 7.17
C MET A 75 -4.28 -10.57 6.29
N TRP A 76 -4.80 -11.72 5.88
CA TRP A 76 -4.12 -12.61 4.95
C TRP A 76 -3.92 -11.96 3.59
N ASP A 77 -4.97 -11.35 3.04
CA ASP A 77 -4.93 -10.69 1.72
C ASP A 77 -3.95 -9.50 1.74
N LEU A 78 -3.97 -8.68 2.79
CA LEU A 78 -2.99 -7.62 3.00
C LEU A 78 -1.55 -8.16 3.13
N THR A 79 -1.37 -9.30 3.80
CA THR A 79 -0.07 -9.95 3.93
C THR A 79 0.46 -10.42 2.58
N VAL A 80 -0.38 -11.06 1.77
CA VAL A 80 -0.03 -11.51 0.42
C VAL A 80 0.28 -10.32 -0.50
N LEU A 81 -0.53 -9.26 -0.43
CA LEU A 81 -0.31 -8.04 -1.20
C LEU A 81 1.02 -7.37 -0.83
N SER A 82 1.30 -7.22 0.47
CA SER A 82 2.55 -6.66 0.96
C SER A 82 3.75 -7.51 0.58
N GLY A 83 3.62 -8.85 0.63
CA GLY A 83 4.66 -9.77 0.16
C GLY A 83 4.97 -9.60 -1.32
N LYS A 84 3.95 -9.46 -2.17
CA LYS A 84 4.11 -9.16 -3.61
C LYS A 84 4.81 -7.82 -3.81
N ALA A 85 4.42 -6.78 -3.06
CA ALA A 85 5.05 -5.46 -3.13
C ALA A 85 6.54 -5.55 -2.79
N ILE A 86 6.92 -6.29 -1.76
CA ILE A 86 8.33 -6.51 -1.39
C ILE A 86 9.12 -7.20 -2.52
N LEU A 87 8.54 -8.22 -3.14
CA LEU A 87 9.20 -8.94 -4.25
C LEU A 87 9.42 -8.05 -5.48
N THR A 88 8.55 -7.09 -5.72
CA THR A 88 8.66 -6.13 -6.84
C THR A 88 9.50 -4.90 -6.52
N LEU A 89 9.85 -4.68 -5.24
CA LEU A 89 10.64 -3.52 -4.80
C LEU A 89 11.90 -3.25 -5.64
N PRO A 90 12.76 -4.24 -5.96
CA PRO A 90 13.97 -3.95 -6.73
C PRO A 90 13.69 -3.32 -8.09
N VAL A 91 12.65 -3.79 -8.79
CA VAL A 91 12.26 -3.26 -10.11
C VAL A 91 11.67 -1.85 -9.94
N ARG A 92 10.78 -1.68 -8.98
CA ARG A 92 10.15 -0.38 -8.69
C ARG A 92 11.15 0.68 -8.23
N MET A 93 12.22 0.29 -7.56
CA MET A 93 13.30 1.22 -7.18
C MET A 93 14.06 1.77 -8.39
N ILE A 94 14.17 1.00 -9.48
CA ILE A 94 14.74 1.50 -10.73
C ILE A 94 13.84 2.59 -11.32
N GLU A 95 12.52 2.41 -11.28
CA GLU A 95 11.54 3.40 -11.74
C GLU A 95 11.61 4.69 -10.90
N VAL A 96 11.70 4.56 -9.57
CA VAL A 96 11.91 5.71 -8.68
C VAL A 96 13.23 6.43 -8.98
N GLY A 97 14.29 5.68 -9.24
CA GLY A 97 15.58 6.27 -9.65
C GLY A 97 15.47 7.07 -10.95
N LYS A 98 14.73 6.57 -11.94
CA LYS A 98 14.44 7.32 -13.19
C LYS A 98 13.57 8.55 -12.91
N ALA A 99 12.56 8.43 -12.06
CA ALA A 99 11.69 9.53 -11.68
C ALA A 99 12.45 10.64 -10.91
N ALA A 100 13.45 10.26 -10.10
CA ALA A 100 14.36 11.20 -9.44
C ALA A 100 15.23 12.00 -10.44
N LEU A 101 15.45 11.47 -11.64
CA LEU A 101 16.17 12.10 -12.74
C LEU A 101 15.24 12.83 -13.73
N GLY A 102 13.95 12.99 -13.41
CA GLY A 102 12.99 13.77 -14.21
C GLY A 102 12.03 12.95 -15.07
N ALA A 103 12.02 11.61 -14.95
CA ALA A 103 10.97 10.79 -15.56
C ALA A 103 9.66 10.87 -14.77
N GLU A 104 8.56 10.47 -15.39
CA GLU A 104 7.26 10.38 -14.73
C GLU A 104 7.29 9.34 -13.60
N ARG A 105 6.75 9.67 -12.43
CA ARG A 105 6.71 8.77 -11.28
C ARG A 105 5.37 8.05 -11.23
N PRO A 106 5.36 6.70 -11.23
CA PRO A 106 4.12 5.94 -11.07
C PRO A 106 3.45 6.24 -9.73
N ASN A 107 2.12 6.45 -9.72
CA ASN A 107 1.35 6.77 -8.51
C ASN A 107 1.31 5.60 -7.51
N ASP A 108 1.53 4.37 -7.97
CA ASP A 108 1.60 3.15 -7.15
C ASP A 108 3.04 2.76 -6.76
N GLY A 109 4.00 3.65 -7.00
CA GLY A 109 5.41 3.43 -6.67
C GLY A 109 5.70 3.50 -5.17
N PRO A 110 6.85 2.94 -4.73
CA PRO A 110 7.27 3.03 -3.35
C PRO A 110 7.52 4.49 -2.96
N ILE A 111 7.12 4.84 -1.73
CA ILE A 111 7.32 6.16 -1.12
C ILE A 111 8.25 6.05 0.07
N GLY A 112 9.02 7.09 0.33
CA GLY A 112 9.87 7.21 1.52
C GLY A 112 9.11 7.82 2.70
N VAL A 113 9.85 8.17 3.75
CA VAL A 113 9.27 8.76 4.97
C VAL A 113 8.59 10.11 4.67
N VAL A 114 9.16 10.91 3.75
CA VAL A 114 8.60 12.20 3.36
C VAL A 114 7.28 12.02 2.61
N GLY A 115 7.23 11.08 1.66
CA GLY A 115 6.01 10.72 0.93
C GLY A 115 4.94 10.17 1.87
N ALA A 116 5.29 9.26 2.78
CA ALA A 116 4.36 8.69 3.75
C ALA A 116 3.77 9.76 4.69
N SER A 117 4.57 10.73 5.15
CA SER A 117 4.07 11.83 5.98
C SER A 117 3.12 12.75 5.23
N ARG A 118 3.37 13.00 3.93
CA ARG A 118 2.47 13.76 3.06
C ARG A 118 1.15 13.02 2.87
N VAL A 119 1.18 11.74 2.50
CA VAL A 119 -0.01 10.90 2.35
C VAL A 119 -0.82 10.86 3.64
N ALA A 120 -0.17 10.75 4.81
CA ALA A 120 -0.84 10.82 6.10
C ALA A 120 -1.57 12.15 6.30
N GLY A 121 -0.95 13.27 5.93
CA GLY A 121 -1.57 14.60 5.97
C GLY A 121 -2.77 14.71 5.02
N GLU A 122 -2.62 14.24 3.78
CA GLU A 122 -3.69 14.24 2.77
C GLU A 122 -4.89 13.38 3.23
N LEU A 123 -4.65 12.19 3.81
CA LEU A 123 -5.71 11.30 4.31
C LEU A 123 -6.57 11.93 5.42
N VAL A 124 -5.98 12.84 6.22
CA VAL A 124 -6.71 13.54 7.29
C VAL A 124 -7.53 14.69 6.75
N THR A 125 -7.05 15.36 5.70
CA THR A 125 -7.67 16.58 5.15
C THR A 125 -8.58 16.30 3.95
N TYR A 126 -8.52 15.08 3.39
CA TYR A 126 -9.27 14.72 2.19
C TYR A 126 -10.77 14.65 2.48
N ASP A 127 -11.58 15.39 1.70
CA ASP A 127 -13.04 15.33 1.65
C ASP A 127 -13.77 15.77 2.95
N GLU A 128 -13.25 16.76 3.68
CA GLU A 128 -13.82 17.24 4.97
C GLU A 128 -14.19 16.05 5.90
N PRO A 129 -13.25 15.19 6.26
CA PRO A 129 -13.58 14.00 7.05
C PRO A 129 -14.03 14.42 8.43
N THR A 130 -15.03 13.72 8.97
CA THR A 130 -15.25 13.75 10.41
C THR A 130 -13.95 13.30 11.09
N LEU A 131 -13.62 13.83 12.28
CA LEU A 131 -12.42 13.45 13.04
C LEU A 131 -12.27 11.92 13.17
N ALA A 132 -13.38 11.20 13.25
CA ALA A 132 -13.43 9.73 13.31
C ALA A 132 -12.90 9.06 12.03
N LEU A 133 -13.29 9.52 10.85
CA LEU A 133 -12.83 8.96 9.57
C LEU A 133 -11.35 9.24 9.32
N GLY A 134 -10.88 10.45 9.63
CA GLY A 134 -9.46 10.79 9.54
C GLY A 134 -8.60 9.91 10.45
N THR A 135 -9.04 9.69 11.69
CA THR A 135 -8.36 8.80 12.65
C THR A 135 -8.35 7.35 12.17
N GLN A 136 -9.46 6.84 11.63
CA GLN A 136 -9.53 5.48 11.09
C GLN A 136 -8.57 5.28 9.91
N ARG A 137 -8.49 6.24 8.99
CA ARG A 137 -7.56 6.21 7.85
C ARG A 137 -6.10 6.20 8.31
N LEU A 138 -5.76 7.02 9.32
CA LEU A 138 -4.41 7.02 9.89
C LEU A 138 -4.06 5.71 10.58
N ILE A 139 -4.98 5.12 11.35
CA ILE A 139 -4.79 3.81 11.97
C ILE A 139 -4.56 2.75 10.90
N GLY A 140 -5.34 2.76 9.81
CA GLY A 140 -5.16 1.87 8.67
C GLY A 140 -3.79 2.02 8.01
N LEU A 141 -3.33 3.25 7.79
CA LEU A 141 -1.99 3.54 7.26
C LEU A 141 -0.90 3.00 8.18
N LEU A 142 -0.99 3.26 9.50
CA LEU A 142 -0.03 2.76 10.47
C LEU A 142 -0.03 1.23 10.56
N ALA A 143 -1.19 0.60 10.50
CA ALA A 143 -1.32 -0.85 10.51
C ALA A 143 -0.65 -1.48 9.26
N SER A 144 -0.91 -0.93 8.07
CA SER A 144 -0.29 -1.39 6.83
C SER A 144 1.23 -1.18 6.81
N LEU A 145 1.70 -0.06 7.34
CA LEU A 145 3.13 0.22 7.48
C LEU A 145 3.80 -0.77 8.43
N ASN A 146 3.20 -1.06 9.60
CA ASN A 146 3.72 -2.04 10.53
C ASN A 146 3.76 -3.45 9.94
N LEU A 147 2.71 -3.85 9.21
CA LEU A 147 2.68 -5.14 8.51
C LEU A 147 3.80 -5.25 7.47
N PHE A 148 3.97 -4.18 6.67
CA PHE A 148 5.04 -4.12 5.68
C PHE A 148 6.42 -4.21 6.32
N LEU A 149 6.68 -3.44 7.37
CA LEU A 149 7.96 -3.47 8.11
C LEU A 149 8.23 -4.84 8.73
N TRP A 150 7.20 -5.48 9.27
CA TRP A 150 7.32 -6.84 9.80
C TRP A 150 7.71 -7.85 8.71
N LEU A 151 7.01 -7.84 7.58
CA LEU A 151 7.32 -8.71 6.44
C LEU A 151 8.71 -8.41 5.86
N PHE A 152 9.06 -7.13 5.75
CA PHE A 152 10.37 -6.71 5.27
C PHE A 152 11.49 -7.22 6.17
N ASN A 153 11.30 -7.16 7.49
CA ASN A 153 12.26 -7.68 8.45
C ASN A 153 12.38 -9.22 8.42
N LEU A 154 11.38 -9.94 7.90
CA LEU A 154 11.47 -11.41 7.71
C LEU A 154 12.28 -11.83 6.49
N ILE A 155 12.71 -10.91 5.62
CA ILE A 155 13.59 -11.24 4.49
C ILE A 155 14.89 -11.86 5.03
N PRO A 156 15.31 -13.03 4.50
CA PRO A 156 16.48 -13.77 5.01
C PRO A 156 17.81 -13.12 4.58
N LEU A 157 17.98 -11.84 4.86
CA LEU A 157 19.14 -11.03 4.54
C LEU A 157 19.64 -10.28 5.78
N LEU A 158 20.92 -10.34 6.08
CA LEU A 158 21.54 -9.44 7.05
C LEU A 158 21.64 -8.02 6.43
N PRO A 159 21.39 -6.94 7.18
CA PRO A 159 21.25 -6.84 8.65
C PRO A 159 19.80 -6.98 9.18
N LEU A 160 18.87 -7.53 8.41
CA LEU A 160 17.47 -7.71 8.84
C LEU A 160 17.34 -8.90 9.81
N ASP A 161 16.29 -8.91 10.64
CA ASP A 161 16.02 -9.96 11.61
C ASP A 161 15.85 -11.35 10.96
N GLY A 162 15.26 -11.38 9.76
CA GLY A 162 15.12 -12.59 8.95
C GLY A 162 16.44 -13.27 8.62
N GLY A 163 17.53 -12.50 8.47
CA GLY A 163 18.87 -13.05 8.30
C GLY A 163 19.35 -13.84 9.52
N HIS A 164 19.09 -13.36 10.73
CA HIS A 164 19.41 -14.05 11.97
C HIS A 164 18.53 -15.30 12.16
N ILE A 165 17.23 -15.19 11.85
CA ILE A 165 16.30 -16.32 11.90
C ILE A 165 16.73 -17.41 10.91
N ALA A 166 17.06 -17.04 9.68
CA ALA A 166 17.53 -17.96 8.65
C ALA A 166 18.84 -18.66 9.06
N GLY A 167 19.76 -17.91 9.66
CA GLY A 167 21.01 -18.46 10.22
C GLY A 167 20.75 -19.52 11.30
N ALA A 168 19.87 -19.20 12.26
CA ALA A 168 19.51 -20.14 13.34
C ALA A 168 18.79 -21.39 12.81
N LEU A 169 17.87 -21.23 11.85
CA LEU A 169 17.20 -22.35 11.20
C LEU A 169 18.18 -23.24 10.44
N TRP A 170 19.10 -22.64 9.70
CA TRP A 170 20.15 -23.37 8.99
C TRP A 170 21.03 -24.18 9.94
N GLU A 171 21.43 -23.58 11.06
CA GLU A 171 22.18 -24.26 12.10
C GLU A 171 21.39 -25.44 12.69
N GLY A 172 20.10 -25.25 13.01
CA GLY A 172 19.21 -26.31 13.47
C GLY A 172 19.10 -27.48 12.49
N ILE A 173 18.94 -27.18 11.18
CA ILE A 173 18.90 -28.17 10.12
C ILE A 173 20.22 -28.95 10.04
N ARG A 174 21.37 -28.27 10.05
CA ARG A 174 22.69 -28.91 10.02
C ARG A 174 22.92 -29.85 11.20
N ARG A 175 22.58 -29.41 12.41
CA ARG A 175 22.68 -30.23 13.62
C ARG A 175 21.75 -31.43 13.60
N GLY A 176 20.49 -31.25 13.20
CA GLY A 176 19.53 -32.35 13.02
C GLY A 176 20.02 -33.39 12.01
N TRP A 177 20.53 -32.94 10.88
CA TRP A 177 21.09 -33.81 9.85
C TRP A 177 22.36 -34.56 10.30
N ALA A 178 23.25 -33.91 11.06
CA ALA A 178 24.42 -34.54 11.62
C ALA A 178 24.05 -35.66 12.62
N ARG A 179 23.05 -35.39 13.50
CA ARG A 179 22.53 -36.40 14.45
C ARG A 179 21.93 -37.61 13.71
N LEU A 180 21.15 -37.40 12.68
CA LEU A 180 20.54 -38.47 11.87
C LEU A 180 21.61 -39.37 11.22
N ARG A 181 22.78 -38.79 10.89
CA ARG A 181 23.89 -39.49 10.25
C ARG A 181 24.96 -39.98 11.21
N GLY A 182 24.76 -39.85 12.52
CA GLY A 182 25.75 -40.25 13.53
C GLY A 182 27.08 -39.47 13.48
N LYS A 183 27.04 -38.24 12.88
CA LYS A 183 28.23 -37.36 12.79
C LYS A 183 28.32 -36.41 13.97
N PRO A 184 29.56 -36.00 14.37
CA PRO A 184 29.76 -35.02 15.44
C PRO A 184 29.06 -33.67 15.08
N ASP A 185 28.73 -32.88 16.13
CA ASP A 185 28.08 -31.56 15.97
C ASP A 185 28.93 -30.66 15.07
N PRO A 186 28.33 -30.10 13.97
CA PRO A 186 29.06 -29.25 13.05
C PRO A 186 29.41 -27.85 13.60
N GLY A 187 29.07 -27.57 14.87
CA GLY A 187 29.33 -26.30 15.53
C GLY A 187 28.44 -25.14 15.07
N PHE A 188 28.70 -23.95 15.61
CA PHE A 188 27.98 -22.74 15.28
C PHE A 188 28.32 -22.21 13.89
N VAL A 189 27.39 -21.52 13.28
CA VAL A 189 27.66 -20.78 12.02
C VAL A 189 28.44 -19.52 12.38
N ASP A 190 29.57 -19.32 11.72
CA ASP A 190 30.39 -18.11 11.89
C ASP A 190 29.71 -16.90 11.23
N VAL A 191 28.96 -16.14 12.04
CA VAL A 191 28.25 -14.93 11.60
C VAL A 191 29.24 -13.85 11.12
N ALA A 192 30.49 -13.85 11.60
CA ALA A 192 31.49 -12.87 11.20
C ALA A 192 31.81 -12.94 9.69
N ARG A 193 31.70 -14.12 9.08
CA ARG A 193 31.87 -14.29 7.63
C ARG A 193 30.75 -13.65 6.80
N MET A 194 29.59 -13.39 7.42
CA MET A 194 28.45 -12.75 6.77
C MET A 194 28.46 -11.22 6.91
N LEU A 195 29.36 -10.64 7.72
CA LEU A 195 29.48 -9.20 7.93
C LEU A 195 29.66 -8.41 6.62
N PRO A 196 30.53 -8.81 5.68
CA PRO A 196 30.67 -8.06 4.42
C PRO A 196 29.37 -8.01 3.62
N LEU A 197 28.59 -9.09 3.62
CA LEU A 197 27.28 -9.13 2.98
C LEU A 197 26.30 -8.18 3.71
N ALA A 198 26.29 -8.20 5.04
CA ALA A 198 25.45 -7.31 5.85
C ALA A 198 25.74 -5.83 5.57
N TYR A 199 27.00 -5.45 5.48
CA TYR A 199 27.40 -4.10 5.11
C TYR A 199 26.98 -3.73 3.68
N GLY A 200 27.14 -4.66 2.72
CA GLY A 200 26.71 -4.46 1.34
C GLY A 200 25.19 -4.22 1.24
N VAL A 201 24.41 -5.07 1.89
CA VAL A 201 22.93 -4.92 1.94
C VAL A 201 22.55 -3.64 2.65
N GLY A 202 23.16 -3.32 3.80
CA GLY A 202 22.90 -2.09 4.54
C GLY A 202 23.20 -0.84 3.70
N LEU A 203 24.28 -0.84 2.93
CA LEU A 203 24.62 0.25 2.01
C LEU A 203 23.57 0.42 0.92
N VAL A 204 23.10 -0.69 0.31
CA VAL A 204 22.06 -0.66 -0.72
C VAL A 204 20.75 -0.09 -0.13
N LEU A 205 20.35 -0.54 1.05
CA LEU A 205 19.15 -0.03 1.73
C LEU A 205 19.28 1.47 2.07
N MET A 206 20.45 1.91 2.49
CA MET A 206 20.72 3.32 2.76
C MET A 206 20.61 4.17 1.48
N ILE A 207 21.24 3.74 0.39
CA ILE A 207 21.15 4.43 -0.92
C ILE A 207 19.68 4.48 -1.38
N MET A 208 18.95 3.38 -1.27
CA MET A 208 17.54 3.29 -1.61
C MET A 208 16.71 4.29 -0.80
N GLY A 209 16.95 4.39 0.52
CA GLY A 209 16.28 5.36 1.39
C GLY A 209 16.55 6.82 0.98
N VAL A 210 17.80 7.15 0.64
CA VAL A 210 18.18 8.49 0.16
C VAL A 210 17.51 8.82 -1.17
N VAL A 211 17.48 7.87 -2.12
CA VAL A 211 16.81 8.04 -3.42
C VAL A 211 15.30 8.26 -3.23
N LEU A 212 14.65 7.50 -2.33
CA LEU A 212 13.23 7.68 -2.02
C LEU A 212 12.95 9.06 -1.44
N ILE A 213 13.72 9.50 -0.44
CA ILE A 213 13.57 10.84 0.15
C ILE A 213 13.73 11.93 -0.90
N TYR A 214 14.76 11.81 -1.74
CA TYR A 214 15.00 12.76 -2.83
C TYR A 214 13.84 12.79 -3.82
N ALA A 215 13.37 11.61 -4.27
CA ALA A 215 12.23 11.50 -5.18
C ALA A 215 10.93 12.05 -4.58
N ASP A 216 10.67 11.83 -3.29
CA ASP A 216 9.50 12.36 -2.58
C ASP A 216 9.49 13.90 -2.51
N ILE A 217 10.67 14.54 -2.52
CA ILE A 217 10.80 16.01 -2.50
C ILE A 217 10.65 16.58 -3.91
N VAL A 218 11.35 15.99 -4.89
CA VAL A 218 11.44 16.54 -6.25
C VAL A 218 10.23 16.16 -7.10
N ASN A 219 9.73 14.93 -6.96
CA ASN A 219 8.63 14.39 -7.75
C ASN A 219 7.65 13.62 -6.83
N PRO A 220 6.84 14.35 -6.02
CA PRO A 220 5.98 13.75 -5.02
C PRO A 220 4.80 12.97 -5.63
N VAL A 221 4.51 11.78 -5.07
CA VAL A 221 3.23 11.10 -5.30
C VAL A 221 2.12 11.86 -4.58
N ARG A 222 0.97 12.07 -5.24
CA ARG A 222 -0.22 12.74 -4.70
C ARG A 222 -1.42 11.81 -4.82
N LEU A 223 -2.33 11.88 -3.85
CA LEU A 223 -3.58 11.10 -3.84
C LEU A 223 -4.70 11.72 -4.69
N THR A 224 -4.43 12.87 -5.33
CA THR A 224 -5.43 13.63 -6.14
C THR A 224 -5.37 13.26 -7.59
#